data_457da83c204e0b2957596d9d2eac52f8
#
_entry.id   457da83c204e0b2957596d9d2eac52f8
#
_cell.length_a   1.000
_cell.length_b   1.000
_cell.length_c   1.000
_cell.angle_alpha   90.00
_cell.angle_beta   90.00
_cell.angle_gamma   90.00
#
_symmetry.space_group_name_H-M   'P 1'
#
loop_
_entity.id
_entity.type
_entity.pdbx_description
1 polymer ?
#
loop_
_entity_poly.entity_id
_entity_poly.type
_entity_poly.pdbx_seq_one_letter_code
_entity_poly.pdbx_strand_id
1 'polypeptide(L)'
;MKAKSKEYYNSLPDLEEYGDEYEDLAEFGEDKREKEEKESHIIPWDELREKYNIPSYDELTKGWWSMRYVLSVDRLMDIIVGPRSLGKSTNVGLWLIIYFLSHLYEKRNGWIYIRRDKDEVEESAETWFDNALGIINRYITEESDKICLEYAGGRYHINGKLAGISVSLKKQQKLKSKNLSWTKYHVYDEAITPDGTGYIGGSSNMEKEYDYLMSLATSADRDIDNPCCDEVVTIVLANNEGFNNPIYRGCGADKYIRADSHVIKPKDAEWVLQLPTYDDAPEAAKMLKSRRMNLQRKLMLERDYNIAESKERSQFVKKITGDLTTIANFKWNNIDFMLKASYREGIFYIKAGREDNSNIRNYALTLPDHRPNYFLITTPSKTDVPISLMRQARIEGMLYFENEKLMLAVDTFLKFIV
;
A
#
# COMPACT_ATOMS: atom_id res chain seq x y z
N MET A 1 -27.34 22.20 -29.78
CA MET A 1 -26.91 22.18 -28.35
C MET A 1 -27.95 22.94 -27.54
N LYS A 2 -28.78 22.25 -26.75
CA LYS A 2 -29.77 22.88 -25.87
C LYS A 2 -29.09 23.28 -24.57
N ALA A 3 -29.22 24.54 -24.17
CA ALA A 3 -28.74 25.05 -22.90
C ALA A 3 -29.43 24.29 -21.75
N LYS A 4 -28.65 23.74 -20.81
CA LYS A 4 -29.19 23.16 -19.59
C LYS A 4 -29.76 24.27 -18.72
N SER A 5 -30.92 24.01 -18.13
CA SER A 5 -31.70 24.98 -17.39
C SER A 5 -31.03 25.41 -16.08
N LYS A 6 -31.36 26.64 -15.66
CA LYS A 6 -30.88 27.28 -14.43
C LYS A 6 -31.15 26.45 -13.15
N GLU A 7 -32.12 25.53 -13.19
CA GLU A 7 -32.50 24.67 -12.06
C GLU A 7 -31.43 23.57 -11.75
N TYR A 8 -30.60 23.19 -12.73
CA TYR A 8 -29.53 22.18 -12.49
C TYR A 8 -28.40 22.75 -11.61
N TYR A 9 -28.16 24.06 -11.63
CA TYR A 9 -27.12 24.69 -10.83
C TYR A 9 -27.57 25.02 -9.39
N ASN A 10 -28.88 25.05 -9.11
CA ASN A 10 -29.42 25.29 -7.77
C ASN A 10 -29.56 24.01 -6.93
N SER A 11 -29.21 22.84 -7.46
CA SER A 11 -29.25 21.55 -6.75
C SER A 11 -27.87 21.06 -6.27
N LEU A 12 -26.82 21.85 -6.47
CA LEU A 12 -25.51 21.58 -5.91
C LEU A 12 -25.47 22.09 -4.46
N PRO A 13 -24.97 21.31 -3.49
CA PRO A 13 -24.82 21.81 -2.13
C PRO A 13 -23.91 23.04 -2.11
N ASP A 14 -24.30 24.05 -1.32
CA ASP A 14 -23.58 25.30 -1.15
C ASP A 14 -22.11 25.04 -0.79
N LEU A 15 -21.20 25.48 -1.66
CA LEU A 15 -19.76 25.38 -1.48
C LEU A 15 -19.18 26.38 -0.45
N GLU A 16 -20.04 27.20 0.16
CA GLU A 16 -19.65 28.26 1.11
C GLU A 16 -19.32 27.72 2.52
N GLU A 17 -19.76 26.52 2.88
CA GLU A 17 -19.55 25.98 4.24
C GLU A 17 -18.14 25.39 4.50
N TYR A 18 -17.23 25.41 3.52
CA TYR A 18 -15.87 24.87 3.63
C TYR A 18 -14.76 25.93 3.47
N GLY A 19 -15.11 27.23 3.55
CA GLY A 19 -14.19 28.32 3.23
C GLY A 19 -13.11 28.61 4.28
N ASP A 20 -13.40 28.49 5.55
CA ASP A 20 -12.66 29.23 6.57
C ASP A 20 -11.52 28.45 7.29
N GLU A 21 -11.42 27.13 7.14
CA GLU A 21 -10.40 26.34 7.88
C GLU A 21 -9.04 26.16 7.14
N TYR A 22 -8.88 26.70 5.94
CA TYR A 22 -7.69 26.45 5.11
C TYR A 22 -7.04 27.70 4.49
N GLU A 23 -7.35 28.89 4.96
CA GLU A 23 -6.57 30.09 4.60
C GLU A 23 -5.10 29.96 5.01
N ASP A 24 -4.82 29.28 6.13
CA ASP A 24 -3.45 29.04 6.60
C ASP A 24 -2.60 28.13 5.68
N LEU A 25 -3.23 27.31 4.82
CA LEU A 25 -2.51 26.51 3.85
C LEU A 25 -2.21 27.27 2.54
N ALA A 26 -2.81 28.43 2.31
CA ALA A 26 -2.56 29.23 1.12
C ALA A 26 -1.19 29.94 1.13
N GLU A 27 -0.56 30.09 2.30
CA GLU A 27 0.75 30.72 2.47
C GLU A 27 1.97 29.81 2.24
N PHE A 28 1.82 28.71 1.50
CA PHE A 28 2.98 27.89 1.05
C PHE A 28 3.80 28.58 -0.07
N GLY A 29 3.47 29.82 -0.44
CA GLY A 29 4.27 30.66 -1.33
C GLY A 29 5.43 31.28 -0.58
N GLU A 30 6.58 31.10 -1.09
CA GLU A 30 7.95 31.65 -0.97
C GLU A 30 8.28 32.76 0.08
N ASP A 31 7.32 33.47 0.69
CA ASP A 31 7.57 34.78 1.27
C ASP A 31 7.78 34.83 2.80
N LYS A 32 7.73 33.72 3.52
CA LYS A 32 8.04 33.68 4.96
C LYS A 32 9.33 32.92 5.33
N ARG A 33 10.01 32.30 4.38
CA ARG A 33 11.27 31.60 4.66
C ARG A 33 12.39 32.55 5.10
N GLU A 34 12.31 33.83 4.77
CA GLU A 34 13.37 34.81 5.04
C GLU A 34 13.17 35.61 6.36
N LYS A 35 12.07 35.48 7.09
CA LYS A 35 11.79 36.39 8.23
C LYS A 35 11.89 35.79 9.63
N GLU A 36 12.06 34.47 9.78
CA GLU A 36 12.26 33.83 11.10
C GLU A 36 13.38 32.79 11.09
N GLU A 37 14.51 33.09 10.49
CA GLU A 37 15.78 32.45 10.87
C GLU A 37 16.21 33.02 12.25
N LYS A 38 15.52 32.65 13.32
CA LYS A 38 16.23 32.33 14.54
C LYS A 38 17.18 31.22 14.16
N GLU A 39 18.48 31.45 14.25
CA GLU A 39 19.52 30.45 14.02
C GLU A 39 19.20 29.20 14.81
N SER A 40 18.39 28.32 14.22
CA SER A 40 18.09 27.02 14.78
C SER A 40 19.37 26.22 14.62
N HIS A 41 20.03 25.91 15.73
CA HIS A 41 21.23 25.10 15.73
C HIS A 41 20.85 23.66 15.36
N ILE A 42 20.88 23.38 14.05
CA ILE A 42 20.65 22.02 13.54
C ILE A 42 22.00 21.40 13.26
N ILE A 43 22.29 20.32 13.97
CA ILE A 43 23.51 19.54 13.76
C ILE A 43 23.24 18.52 12.64
N PRO A 44 24.08 18.49 11.56
CA PRO A 44 23.99 17.45 10.55
C PRO A 44 24.15 16.04 11.13
N TRP A 45 23.52 15.05 10.49
CA TRP A 45 23.49 13.68 10.99
C TRP A 45 24.87 13.08 11.27
N ASP A 46 25.82 13.28 10.36
CA ASP A 46 27.17 12.70 10.51
C ASP A 46 27.91 13.29 11.69
N GLU A 47 27.81 14.62 11.91
CA GLU A 47 28.39 15.30 13.07
C GLU A 47 27.74 14.82 14.37
N LEU A 48 26.40 14.71 14.39
CA LEU A 48 25.65 14.23 15.55
C LEU A 48 26.03 12.78 15.89
N ARG A 49 26.14 11.95 14.85
CA ARG A 49 26.52 10.56 14.97
C ARG A 49 27.93 10.39 15.51
N GLU A 50 28.89 11.18 15.02
CA GLU A 50 30.26 11.15 15.49
C GLU A 50 30.36 11.65 16.95
N LYS A 51 29.73 12.79 17.27
CA LYS A 51 29.75 13.41 18.60
C LYS A 51 29.23 12.45 19.70
N TYR A 52 28.16 11.73 19.41
CA TYR A 52 27.46 10.90 20.40
C TYR A 52 27.63 9.40 20.20
N ASN A 53 28.48 8.97 19.29
CA ASN A 53 28.66 7.54 18.97
C ASN A 53 27.31 6.84 18.62
N ILE A 54 26.43 7.52 17.87
CA ILE A 54 25.16 6.95 17.51
C ILE A 54 25.39 5.81 16.50
N PRO A 55 24.85 4.60 16.73
CA PRO A 55 24.99 3.50 15.78
C PRO A 55 24.41 3.85 14.40
N SER A 56 24.87 3.15 13.38
CA SER A 56 24.31 3.27 12.03
C SER A 56 22.83 2.89 12.00
N TYR A 57 22.12 3.34 10.96
CA TYR A 57 20.71 2.96 10.76
C TYR A 57 20.51 1.44 10.81
N ASP A 58 21.39 0.68 10.17
CA ASP A 58 21.35 -0.78 10.16
C ASP A 58 21.51 -1.41 11.56
N GLU A 59 22.34 -0.81 12.40
CA GLU A 59 22.54 -1.26 13.78
C GLU A 59 21.35 -0.87 14.67
N LEU A 60 20.80 0.34 14.50
CA LEU A 60 19.61 0.81 15.23
C LEU A 60 18.38 -0.04 14.93
N THR A 61 18.26 -0.56 13.71
CA THR A 61 17.12 -1.35 13.26
C THR A 61 17.34 -2.85 13.29
N LYS A 62 18.51 -3.30 13.81
CA LYS A 62 18.89 -4.71 13.83
C LYS A 62 17.86 -5.58 14.53
N GLY A 63 17.41 -6.61 13.84
CA GLY A 63 16.39 -7.56 14.34
C GLY A 63 14.94 -7.09 14.20
N TRP A 64 14.73 -5.92 13.58
CA TRP A 64 13.43 -5.41 13.17
C TRP A 64 13.37 -5.31 11.64
N TRP A 65 12.18 -5.20 11.06
CA TRP A 65 12.08 -4.83 9.65
C TRP A 65 12.73 -3.44 9.44
N SER A 66 13.44 -3.27 8.33
CA SER A 66 14.16 -2.01 8.06
C SER A 66 14.00 -1.57 6.60
N MET A 67 14.28 -0.29 6.36
CA MET A 67 14.30 0.32 5.02
C MET A 67 15.45 -0.19 4.13
N ARG A 68 16.37 -1.00 4.64
CA ARG A 68 17.57 -1.43 3.92
C ARG A 68 17.27 -2.01 2.54
N TYR A 69 16.23 -2.83 2.45
CA TYR A 69 15.82 -3.39 1.16
C TYR A 69 15.25 -2.31 0.24
N VAL A 70 14.36 -1.43 0.76
CA VAL A 70 13.80 -0.29 0.02
C VAL A 70 14.91 0.55 -0.59
N LEU A 71 15.92 0.90 0.21
CA LEU A 71 17.05 1.73 -0.19
C LEU A 71 17.99 1.04 -1.19
N SER A 72 17.98 -0.30 -1.26
CA SER A 72 18.81 -1.07 -2.19
C SER A 72 18.16 -1.30 -3.55
N VAL A 73 16.89 -0.93 -3.70
CA VAL A 73 16.10 -1.16 -4.90
C VAL A 73 15.72 0.17 -5.51
N ASP A 74 16.17 0.43 -6.71
CA ASP A 74 15.77 1.61 -7.48
C ASP A 74 14.35 1.41 -8.02
N ARG A 75 13.34 1.94 -7.31
CA ARG A 75 11.91 1.87 -7.62
C ARG A 75 11.20 3.12 -7.12
N LEU A 76 10.17 3.51 -7.85
CA LEU A 76 9.33 4.67 -7.49
C LEU A 76 8.36 4.38 -6.36
N MET A 77 7.97 3.11 -6.18
CA MET A 77 7.04 2.71 -5.14
C MET A 77 7.50 1.44 -4.43
N ASP A 78 7.58 1.54 -3.11
CA ASP A 78 7.81 0.41 -2.20
C ASP A 78 6.56 0.13 -1.39
N ILE A 79 6.02 -1.07 -1.53
CA ILE A 79 4.80 -1.51 -0.84
C ILE A 79 5.22 -2.52 0.22
N ILE A 80 5.01 -2.20 1.48
CA ILE A 80 5.38 -3.04 2.62
C ILE A 80 4.12 -3.47 3.35
N VAL A 81 3.77 -4.73 3.21
CA VAL A 81 2.58 -5.31 3.84
C VAL A 81 2.98 -6.47 4.72
N GLY A 82 2.79 -6.32 6.00
CA GLY A 82 3.20 -7.33 6.97
C GLY A 82 2.57 -7.12 8.34
N PRO A 83 2.78 -8.08 9.25
CA PRO A 83 2.18 -8.05 10.58
C PRO A 83 2.42 -6.74 11.32
N ARG A 84 1.55 -6.45 12.30
CA ARG A 84 1.75 -5.34 13.24
C ARG A 84 3.01 -5.59 14.08
N SER A 85 3.56 -4.53 14.65
CA SER A 85 4.72 -4.58 15.54
C SER A 85 6.02 -5.12 14.92
N LEU A 86 6.15 -5.16 13.59
CA LEU A 86 7.43 -5.42 12.93
C LEU A 86 8.41 -4.25 12.98
N GLY A 87 7.94 -3.06 13.40
CA GLY A 87 8.73 -1.84 13.40
C GLY A 87 8.64 -1.04 12.08
N LYS A 88 7.72 -1.35 11.16
CA LYS A 88 7.58 -0.69 9.86
C LYS A 88 7.56 0.83 9.96
N SER A 89 6.52 1.39 10.60
CA SER A 89 6.34 2.85 10.71
C SER A 89 7.48 3.50 11.51
N THR A 90 7.91 2.88 12.62
CA THR A 90 9.04 3.38 13.43
C THR A 90 10.32 3.48 12.61
N ASN A 91 10.66 2.46 11.82
CA ASN A 91 11.92 2.43 11.09
C ASN A 91 11.88 3.28 9.82
N VAL A 92 10.70 3.48 9.22
CA VAL A 92 10.52 4.50 8.18
C VAL A 92 10.68 5.90 8.79
N GLY A 93 10.03 6.19 9.92
CA GLY A 93 10.18 7.48 10.60
C GLY A 93 11.63 7.76 11.01
N LEU A 94 12.34 6.74 11.53
CA LEU A 94 13.76 6.82 11.84
C LEU A 94 14.60 7.18 10.60
N TRP A 95 14.33 6.52 9.47
CA TRP A 95 15.01 6.83 8.21
C TRP A 95 14.74 8.25 7.74
N LEU A 96 13.49 8.71 7.79
CA LEU A 96 13.14 10.06 7.35
C LEU A 96 13.86 11.16 8.15
N ILE A 97 13.96 10.98 9.47
CA ILE A 97 14.70 11.89 10.34
C ILE A 97 16.19 11.91 9.95
N ILE A 98 16.81 10.72 9.82
CA ILE A 98 18.21 10.58 9.44
C ILE A 98 18.44 11.17 8.07
N TYR A 99 17.59 10.86 7.09
CA TYR A 99 17.69 11.38 5.73
C TYR A 99 17.65 12.91 5.70
N PHE A 100 16.67 13.51 6.38
CA PHE A 100 16.57 14.96 6.47
C PHE A 100 17.82 15.60 7.06
N LEU A 101 18.33 15.08 8.17
CA LEU A 101 19.55 15.59 8.83
C LEU A 101 20.82 15.37 8.01
N SER A 102 20.86 14.32 7.19
CA SER A 102 21.98 14.05 6.28
C SER A 102 21.98 14.94 5.04
N HIS A 103 20.80 15.45 4.63
CA HIS A 103 20.59 16.17 3.38
C HIS A 103 20.04 17.59 3.62
N LEU A 104 20.45 18.24 4.73
CA LEU A 104 19.93 19.53 5.20
C LEU A 104 19.97 20.65 4.15
N TYR A 105 20.93 20.58 3.25
CA TYR A 105 21.20 21.62 2.25
C TYR A 105 20.79 21.18 0.83
N GLU A 106 20.22 19.99 0.69
CA GLU A 106 19.75 19.52 -0.59
C GLU A 106 18.36 20.05 -0.90
N LYS A 107 18.05 20.15 -2.18
CA LYS A 107 16.76 20.65 -2.66
C LYS A 107 15.61 19.73 -2.27
N ARG A 108 15.85 18.41 -2.30
CA ARG A 108 14.86 17.37 -1.97
C ARG A 108 15.26 16.60 -0.72
N ASN A 109 14.86 17.08 0.42
CA ASN A 109 15.18 16.44 1.69
C ASN A 109 13.99 16.19 2.59
N GLY A 110 12.79 16.62 2.19
CA GLY A 110 11.59 16.52 3.00
C GLY A 110 10.72 15.30 2.67
N TRP A 111 9.64 15.16 3.43
CA TRP A 111 8.67 14.08 3.24
C TRP A 111 7.22 14.56 3.29
N ILE A 112 6.31 13.70 2.78
CA ILE A 112 4.88 13.82 2.97
C ILE A 112 4.39 12.58 3.72
N TYR A 113 3.79 12.78 4.89
CA TYR A 113 3.04 11.76 5.61
C TYR A 113 1.59 11.76 5.13
N ILE A 114 1.10 10.62 4.69
CA ILE A 114 -0.19 10.48 4.04
C ILE A 114 -1.06 9.50 4.80
N ARG A 115 -2.31 9.90 5.07
CA ARG A 115 -3.39 9.01 5.51
C ARG A 115 -4.56 9.17 4.55
N ARG A 116 -5.52 8.26 4.59
CA ARG A 116 -6.69 8.30 3.72
C ARG A 116 -7.58 9.50 4.00
N ASP A 117 -7.93 9.66 5.25
CA ASP A 117 -8.87 10.68 5.73
C ASP A 117 -8.18 11.77 6.55
N LYS A 118 -8.86 12.94 6.70
CA LYS A 118 -8.35 14.04 7.49
C LYS A 118 -8.29 13.68 8.99
N ASP A 119 -9.32 13.03 9.49
CA ASP A 119 -9.43 12.63 10.90
C ASP A 119 -8.30 11.66 11.27
N GLU A 120 -7.99 10.71 10.39
CA GLU A 120 -6.85 9.78 10.56
C GLU A 120 -5.49 10.52 10.61
N VAL A 121 -5.34 11.62 9.82
CA VAL A 121 -4.14 12.47 9.87
C VAL A 121 -4.06 13.15 11.23
N GLU A 122 -5.15 13.79 11.69
CA GLU A 122 -5.19 14.52 12.95
C GLU A 122 -4.90 13.64 14.17
N GLU A 123 -5.39 12.39 14.16
CA GLU A 123 -5.17 11.43 15.23
C GLU A 123 -3.74 10.88 15.30
N SER A 124 -3.04 10.78 14.18
CA SER A 124 -1.78 10.03 14.11
C SER A 124 -0.54 10.87 13.82
N ALA A 125 -0.68 11.98 13.11
CA ALA A 125 0.48 12.72 12.58
C ALA A 125 1.39 13.26 13.69
N GLU A 126 0.84 13.76 14.79
CA GLU A 126 1.60 14.36 15.88
C GLU A 126 2.54 13.34 16.55
N THR A 127 2.08 12.11 16.75
CA THR A 127 2.80 11.08 17.54
C THR A 127 3.53 10.05 16.66
N TRP A 128 3.40 10.13 15.36
CA TRP A 128 3.91 9.10 14.44
C TRP A 128 5.43 8.92 14.53
N PHE A 129 6.17 9.98 14.86
CA PHE A 129 7.63 9.97 14.97
C PHE A 129 8.17 9.70 16.39
N ASP A 130 7.34 9.64 17.42
CA ASP A 130 7.79 9.57 18.83
C ASP A 130 8.74 8.41 19.10
N ASN A 131 8.44 7.23 18.58
CA ASN A 131 9.29 6.07 18.75
C ASN A 131 10.64 6.24 18.04
N ALA A 132 10.64 6.82 16.85
CA ALA A 132 11.86 7.06 16.06
C ALA A 132 12.77 8.09 16.75
N LEU A 133 12.20 9.18 17.24
CA LEU A 133 12.91 10.18 18.04
C LEU A 133 13.49 9.58 19.31
N GLY A 134 12.70 8.77 20.04
CA GLY A 134 13.16 8.07 21.23
C GLY A 134 14.33 7.13 20.98
N ILE A 135 14.43 6.54 19.78
CA ILE A 135 15.58 5.70 19.40
C ILE A 135 16.86 6.53 19.24
N ILE A 136 16.80 7.69 18.61
CA ILE A 136 17.97 8.53 18.40
C ILE A 136 18.35 9.28 19.69
N ASN A 137 17.40 9.98 20.29
CA ASN A 137 17.63 10.89 21.39
C ASN A 137 18.15 10.20 22.67
N ARG A 138 18.03 8.88 22.82
CA ARG A 138 18.63 8.14 23.95
C ARG A 138 20.18 8.14 23.92
N TYR A 139 20.80 8.40 22.76
CA TYR A 139 22.23 8.49 22.63
C TYR A 139 22.76 9.90 22.87
N ILE A 140 21.89 10.92 22.71
CA ILE A 140 22.26 12.33 22.83
C ILE A 140 22.15 12.75 24.30
N THR A 141 23.29 13.06 24.90
CA THR A 141 23.37 13.40 26.33
C THR A 141 23.12 14.87 26.61
N GLU A 142 23.45 15.76 25.67
CA GLU A 142 23.21 17.20 25.82
C GLU A 142 21.80 17.56 25.36
N GLU A 143 21.02 18.21 26.20
CA GLU A 143 19.62 18.56 25.92
C GLU A 143 19.49 19.52 24.73
N SER A 144 20.46 20.45 24.58
CA SER A 144 20.51 21.41 23.47
C SER A 144 20.68 20.77 22.10
N ASP A 145 21.23 19.56 22.05
CA ASP A 145 21.53 18.84 20.80
C ASP A 145 20.49 17.81 20.43
N LYS A 146 19.54 17.56 21.35
CA LYS A 146 18.44 16.62 21.08
C LYS A 146 17.65 17.05 19.86
N ILE A 147 17.27 16.07 19.08
CA ILE A 147 16.37 16.29 17.94
C ILE A 147 14.98 16.57 18.50
N CYS A 148 14.51 17.79 18.27
CA CYS A 148 13.14 18.21 18.57
C CYS A 148 12.35 18.20 17.25
N LEU A 149 11.28 17.41 17.19
CA LEU A 149 10.34 17.41 16.09
C LEU A 149 9.04 18.02 16.58
N GLU A 150 8.65 19.14 16.01
CA GLU A 150 7.42 19.84 16.29
C GLU A 150 6.41 19.61 15.17
N TYR A 151 5.16 19.32 15.54
CA TYR A 151 4.08 19.20 14.60
C TYR A 151 3.02 20.28 14.86
N ALA A 152 2.79 21.13 13.86
CA ALA A 152 1.80 22.19 13.95
C ALA A 152 1.22 22.51 12.56
N GLY A 153 -0.10 22.68 12.45
CA GLY A 153 -0.74 23.06 11.20
C GLY A 153 -0.44 22.14 10.01
N GLY A 154 -0.30 20.84 10.26
CA GLY A 154 0.02 19.87 9.22
C GLY A 154 1.48 19.87 8.77
N ARG A 155 2.39 20.50 9.51
CA ARG A 155 3.82 20.64 9.19
C ARG A 155 4.69 20.04 10.27
N TYR A 156 5.75 19.37 9.85
CA TYR A 156 6.79 18.83 10.73
C TYR A 156 8.02 19.73 10.65
N HIS A 157 8.48 20.22 11.78
CA HIS A 157 9.72 20.97 11.88
C HIS A 157 10.73 20.19 12.75
N ILE A 158 11.92 19.98 12.25
CA ILE A 158 13.04 19.46 13.03
C ILE A 158 13.92 20.63 13.44
N ASN A 159 14.03 20.87 14.75
CA ASN A 159 14.78 21.98 15.33
C ASN A 159 14.47 23.32 14.63
N GLY A 160 13.16 23.58 14.38
CA GLY A 160 12.67 24.79 13.73
C GLY A 160 12.69 24.81 12.20
N LYS A 161 13.37 23.87 11.52
CA LYS A 161 13.42 23.80 10.05
C LYS A 161 12.34 22.86 9.51
N LEU A 162 11.59 23.29 8.49
CA LEU A 162 10.56 22.49 7.84
C LEU A 162 11.17 21.22 7.23
N ALA A 163 10.71 20.07 7.71
CA ALA A 163 11.17 18.75 7.31
C ALA A 163 10.12 17.92 6.57
N GLY A 164 8.84 18.14 6.86
CA GLY A 164 7.77 17.39 6.23
C GLY A 164 6.40 18.03 6.38
N ILE A 165 5.42 17.44 5.70
CA ILE A 165 4.01 17.80 5.85
C ILE A 165 3.16 16.55 6.02
N SER A 166 1.99 16.69 6.61
CA SER A 166 0.96 15.65 6.65
C SER A 166 -0.23 16.01 5.76
N VAL A 167 -0.79 15.04 5.07
CA VAL A 167 -1.88 15.27 4.14
C VAL A 167 -2.89 14.12 4.14
N SER A 168 -4.17 14.46 3.88
CA SER A 168 -5.20 13.47 3.57
C SER A 168 -5.22 13.19 2.07
N LEU A 169 -5.18 11.92 1.70
CA LEU A 169 -5.21 11.52 0.29
C LEU A 169 -6.51 11.95 -0.41
N LYS A 170 -7.64 11.97 0.31
CA LYS A 170 -8.92 12.48 -0.21
C LYS A 170 -8.84 13.96 -0.66
N LYS A 171 -7.94 14.74 -0.07
CA LYS A 171 -7.75 16.15 -0.39
C LYS A 171 -6.59 16.44 -1.34
N GLN A 172 -5.98 15.42 -1.94
CA GLN A 172 -4.79 15.54 -2.80
C GLN A 172 -4.96 16.54 -3.97
N GLN A 173 -6.17 16.73 -4.48
CA GLN A 173 -6.40 17.68 -5.57
C GLN A 173 -6.04 19.12 -5.19
N LYS A 174 -6.23 19.51 -3.92
CA LYS A 174 -5.84 20.84 -3.40
C LYS A 174 -4.31 21.01 -3.33
N LEU A 175 -3.57 19.90 -3.34
CA LEU A 175 -2.12 19.92 -3.28
C LEU A 175 -1.46 20.01 -4.66
N LYS A 176 -2.19 19.70 -5.73
CA LYS A 176 -1.65 19.73 -7.12
C LYS A 176 -1.15 21.10 -7.57
N SER A 177 -1.66 22.17 -6.97
CA SER A 177 -1.23 23.55 -7.25
C SER A 177 -0.05 24.02 -6.38
N LYS A 178 0.40 23.19 -5.42
CA LYS A 178 1.48 23.55 -4.50
C LYS A 178 2.82 23.01 -5.01
N ASN A 179 3.88 23.75 -4.70
CA ASN A 179 5.23 23.27 -4.95
C ASN A 179 5.61 22.21 -3.91
N LEU A 180 5.64 20.94 -4.32
CA LEU A 180 6.04 19.80 -3.51
C LEU A 180 7.41 19.24 -3.93
N SER A 181 8.12 19.90 -4.85
CA SER A 181 9.38 19.43 -5.42
C SER A 181 10.53 19.29 -4.40
N TRP A 182 10.36 19.84 -3.19
CA TRP A 182 11.30 19.71 -2.09
C TRP A 182 11.16 18.39 -1.31
N THR A 183 10.14 17.59 -1.59
CA THR A 183 9.92 16.31 -0.91
C THR A 183 10.58 15.15 -1.67
N LYS A 184 11.24 14.27 -0.94
CA LYS A 184 11.87 13.04 -1.46
C LYS A 184 11.03 11.81 -1.20
N TYR A 185 10.40 11.73 -0.02
CA TYR A 185 9.63 10.55 0.39
C TYR A 185 8.16 10.88 0.60
N HIS A 186 7.30 10.06 0.04
CA HIS A 186 5.88 10.06 0.33
C HIS A 186 5.53 8.77 1.09
N VAL A 187 5.02 8.88 2.30
CA VAL A 187 4.71 7.72 3.13
C VAL A 187 3.20 7.62 3.32
N TYR A 188 2.59 6.64 2.68
CA TYR A 188 1.18 6.32 2.85
C TYR A 188 1.02 5.21 3.89
N ASP A 189 0.64 5.58 5.11
CA ASP A 189 0.51 4.66 6.23
C ASP A 189 -0.93 4.14 6.39
N GLU A 190 -1.07 2.90 6.83
CA GLU A 190 -2.33 2.16 6.95
C GLU A 190 -3.16 2.13 5.65
N ALA A 191 -2.49 1.88 4.54
CA ALA A 191 -3.10 1.89 3.21
C ALA A 191 -4.17 0.80 2.99
N ILE A 192 -4.15 -0.28 3.78
CA ILE A 192 -5.11 -1.38 3.69
C ILE A 192 -5.97 -1.40 4.96
N THR A 193 -7.29 -1.39 4.77
CA THR A 193 -8.26 -1.43 5.87
C THR A 193 -8.62 -2.86 6.28
N PRO A 194 -8.87 -3.11 7.58
CA PRO A 194 -9.18 -4.46 8.09
C PRO A 194 -10.41 -5.10 7.47
N ASP A 195 -11.41 -4.30 7.18
CA ASP A 195 -12.70 -4.74 6.65
C ASP A 195 -12.79 -4.69 5.12
N GLY A 196 -11.73 -4.17 4.45
CA GLY A 196 -11.72 -3.99 3.01
C GLY A 196 -12.68 -2.91 2.51
N THR A 197 -13.15 -2.03 3.39
CA THR A 197 -14.08 -0.94 3.09
C THR A 197 -13.46 0.43 3.33
N GLY A 198 -14.21 1.51 3.06
CA GLY A 198 -13.75 2.87 3.31
C GLY A 198 -12.74 3.42 2.30
N TYR A 199 -12.41 2.68 1.24
CA TYR A 199 -11.49 3.13 0.20
C TYR A 199 -12.07 4.28 -0.64
N ILE A 200 -11.19 5.13 -1.14
CA ILE A 200 -11.57 6.24 -2.05
C ILE A 200 -12.13 5.64 -3.35
N GLY A 201 -13.36 6.01 -3.69
CA GLY A 201 -14.07 5.45 -4.84
C GLY A 201 -14.99 4.27 -4.51
N GLY A 202 -14.97 3.80 -3.25
CA GLY A 202 -15.78 2.67 -2.81
C GLY A 202 -15.38 1.35 -3.46
N SER A 203 -16.15 0.29 -3.21
CA SER A 203 -15.86 -1.06 -3.72
C SER A 203 -15.95 -1.20 -5.24
N SER A 204 -16.68 -0.33 -5.93
CA SER A 204 -16.84 -0.35 -7.39
C SER A 204 -15.69 0.31 -8.14
N ASN A 205 -14.95 1.21 -7.50
CA ASN A 205 -13.84 1.96 -8.12
C ASN A 205 -12.71 2.22 -7.10
N MET A 206 -12.30 1.19 -6.38
CA MET A 206 -11.27 1.33 -5.35
C MET A 206 -9.89 1.69 -5.94
N GLU A 207 -9.62 1.39 -7.21
CA GLU A 207 -8.39 1.76 -7.92
C GLU A 207 -8.16 3.28 -7.92
N LYS A 208 -9.22 4.08 -7.76
CA LYS A 208 -9.14 5.53 -7.64
C LYS A 208 -8.23 6.00 -6.50
N GLU A 209 -8.13 5.25 -5.42
CA GLU A 209 -7.22 5.58 -4.31
C GLU A 209 -5.75 5.48 -4.73
N TYR A 210 -5.41 4.45 -5.48
CA TYR A 210 -4.09 4.31 -6.08
C TYR A 210 -3.79 5.45 -7.07
N ASP A 211 -4.76 5.80 -7.94
CA ASP A 211 -4.62 6.91 -8.89
C ASP A 211 -4.36 8.24 -8.16
N TYR A 212 -4.99 8.46 -7.01
CA TYR A 212 -4.78 9.65 -6.21
C TYR A 212 -3.37 9.69 -5.62
N LEU A 213 -2.87 8.56 -5.13
CA LEU A 213 -1.52 8.44 -4.59
C LEU A 213 -0.48 8.71 -5.68
N MET A 214 -0.62 8.09 -6.85
CA MET A 214 0.27 8.31 -8.00
C MET A 214 0.21 9.74 -8.52
N SER A 215 -0.98 10.35 -8.54
CA SER A 215 -1.15 11.75 -8.93
C SER A 215 -0.45 12.71 -7.97
N LEU A 216 -0.40 12.40 -6.67
CA LEU A 216 0.35 13.19 -5.68
C LEU A 216 1.85 13.06 -5.92
N ALA A 217 2.36 11.84 -6.11
CA ALA A 217 3.77 11.59 -6.41
C ALA A 217 4.21 12.34 -7.68
N THR A 218 3.47 12.17 -8.78
CA THR A 218 3.74 12.88 -10.04
C THR A 218 3.70 14.40 -9.89
N SER A 219 2.89 14.94 -8.97
CA SER A 219 2.83 16.39 -8.73
C SER A 219 4.08 16.92 -8.04
N ALA A 220 4.76 16.10 -7.25
CA ALA A 220 6.02 16.45 -6.61
C ALA A 220 7.24 16.30 -7.55
N ASP A 221 7.12 15.45 -8.58
CA ASP A 221 8.19 15.24 -9.57
C ASP A 221 8.21 16.29 -10.70
N ARG A 222 7.37 17.31 -10.64
CA ARG A 222 7.31 18.39 -11.64
C ARG A 222 8.47 19.38 -11.54
N ASP A 223 9.66 18.95 -11.27
CA ASP A 223 10.82 19.80 -11.34
C ASP A 223 11.28 19.97 -12.80
N ILE A 224 10.94 21.11 -13.38
CA ILE A 224 11.22 21.44 -14.78
C ILE A 224 12.73 21.61 -15.01
N ASP A 225 13.48 21.99 -13.99
CA ASP A 225 14.89 22.38 -14.13
C ASP A 225 15.85 21.17 -14.09
N ASN A 226 15.41 20.01 -13.59
CA ASN A 226 16.24 18.81 -13.54
C ASN A 226 15.42 17.50 -13.61
N PRO A 227 14.93 17.13 -14.80
CA PRO A 227 14.04 15.98 -14.96
C PRO A 227 14.72 14.61 -14.74
N CYS A 228 16.03 14.56 -14.57
CA CYS A 228 16.79 13.30 -14.53
C CYS A 228 17.28 12.89 -13.13
N CYS A 229 17.05 13.69 -12.09
CA CYS A 229 17.64 13.46 -10.79
C CYS A 229 16.58 13.42 -9.69
N ASP A 230 16.66 12.41 -8.84
CA ASP A 230 15.97 12.32 -7.57
C ASP A 230 14.42 12.24 -7.63
N GLU A 231 13.91 11.26 -8.34
CA GLU A 231 12.48 10.94 -8.33
C GLU A 231 11.94 10.72 -6.91
N VAL A 232 10.68 11.09 -6.69
CA VAL A 232 9.99 10.85 -5.42
C VAL A 232 9.81 9.35 -5.20
N VAL A 233 10.17 8.89 -4.02
CA VAL A 233 9.94 7.50 -3.59
C VAL A 233 8.67 7.43 -2.76
N THR A 234 7.69 6.68 -3.22
CA THR A 234 6.45 6.43 -2.49
C THR A 234 6.57 5.16 -1.67
N ILE A 235 6.42 5.27 -0.36
CA ILE A 235 6.44 4.15 0.58
C ILE A 235 5.01 3.89 1.06
N VAL A 236 4.49 2.71 0.80
CA VAL A 236 3.15 2.29 1.22
C VAL A 236 3.30 1.30 2.37
N LEU A 237 2.80 1.67 3.54
CA LEU A 237 2.80 0.82 4.72
C LEU A 237 1.39 0.28 4.99
N ALA A 238 1.30 -1.01 5.20
CA ALA A 238 0.04 -1.64 5.55
C ALA A 238 0.23 -2.85 6.47
N ASN A 239 -0.86 -3.21 7.14
CA ASN A 239 -0.98 -4.49 7.80
C ASN A 239 -1.52 -5.53 6.81
N ASN A 240 -1.30 -6.80 7.10
CA ASN A 240 -1.72 -7.89 6.21
C ASN A 240 -3.21 -8.21 6.43
N GLU A 241 -4.09 -7.32 6.00
CA GLU A 241 -5.53 -7.35 6.29
C GLU A 241 -6.40 -7.74 5.10
N GLY A 242 -5.82 -7.90 3.92
CA GLY A 242 -6.55 -8.38 2.74
C GLY A 242 -5.84 -8.13 1.42
N PHE A 243 -6.05 -9.05 0.50
CA PHE A 243 -5.47 -8.97 -0.84
C PHE A 243 -6.31 -8.13 -1.81
N ASN A 244 -7.59 -7.93 -1.52
CA ASN A 244 -8.46 -7.10 -2.33
C ASN A 244 -8.43 -5.64 -1.85
N ASN A 245 -7.41 -4.92 -2.27
CA ASN A 245 -7.19 -3.53 -1.87
C ASN A 245 -6.79 -2.66 -3.07
N PRO A 246 -6.95 -1.33 -2.96
CA PRO A 246 -6.70 -0.38 -4.06
C PRO A 246 -5.25 -0.41 -4.54
N ILE A 247 -4.30 -0.60 -3.65
CA ILE A 247 -2.87 -0.56 -3.97
C ILE A 247 -2.51 -1.76 -4.86
N TYR A 248 -2.86 -2.98 -4.44
CA TYR A 248 -2.56 -4.19 -5.23
C TYR A 248 -3.25 -4.19 -6.58
N ARG A 249 -4.50 -3.72 -6.64
CA ARG A 249 -5.22 -3.61 -7.90
C ARG A 249 -4.63 -2.55 -8.82
N GLY A 250 -4.36 -1.37 -8.28
CA GLY A 250 -3.84 -0.24 -9.05
C GLY A 250 -2.48 -0.53 -9.67
N CYS A 251 -1.53 -1.06 -8.90
CA CYS A 251 -0.22 -1.44 -9.43
C CYS A 251 -0.20 -2.83 -10.10
N GLY A 252 -1.28 -3.62 -9.98
CA GLY A 252 -1.38 -4.97 -10.54
C GLY A 252 -0.56 -6.02 -9.78
N ALA A 253 -0.22 -5.77 -8.51
CA ALA A 253 0.53 -6.71 -7.67
C ALA A 253 -0.26 -7.99 -7.37
N ASP A 254 -1.59 -7.90 -7.35
CA ASP A 254 -2.53 -9.02 -7.17
C ASP A 254 -2.28 -10.21 -8.12
N LYS A 255 -1.66 -9.94 -9.28
CA LYS A 255 -1.28 -10.96 -10.27
C LYS A 255 -0.06 -11.80 -9.86
N TYR A 256 0.76 -11.30 -8.95
CA TYR A 256 2.05 -11.89 -8.59
C TYR A 256 2.09 -12.51 -7.21
N ILE A 257 1.15 -12.12 -6.31
CA ILE A 257 1.13 -12.60 -4.92
C ILE A 257 0.80 -14.09 -4.86
N ARG A 258 1.62 -14.83 -4.12
CA ARG A 258 1.51 -16.26 -3.86
C ARG A 258 1.80 -16.55 -2.39
N ALA A 259 1.45 -17.73 -1.93
CA ALA A 259 1.64 -18.17 -0.55
C ALA A 259 3.09 -18.09 -0.03
N ASP A 260 4.03 -18.30 -0.92
CA ASP A 260 5.47 -18.32 -0.66
C ASP A 260 6.18 -17.00 -1.02
N SER A 261 5.41 -15.96 -1.36
CA SER A 261 5.98 -14.68 -1.75
C SER A 261 6.48 -13.92 -0.53
N HIS A 262 7.76 -13.54 -0.52
CA HIS A 262 8.36 -12.62 0.46
C HIS A 262 8.66 -11.27 -0.15
N VAL A 263 9.21 -11.28 -1.37
CA VAL A 263 9.50 -10.08 -2.14
C VAL A 263 9.08 -10.32 -3.58
N ILE A 264 8.31 -9.39 -4.12
CA ILE A 264 7.83 -9.40 -5.50
C ILE A 264 8.36 -8.16 -6.20
N LYS A 265 9.23 -8.40 -7.20
CA LYS A 265 9.85 -7.36 -8.02
C LYS A 265 9.71 -7.74 -9.49
N PRO A 266 8.59 -7.39 -10.15
CA PRO A 266 8.46 -7.65 -11.58
C PRO A 266 9.48 -6.84 -12.37
N LYS A 267 9.95 -7.38 -13.50
CA LYS A 267 11.05 -6.80 -14.27
C LYS A 267 10.71 -5.40 -14.80
N ASP A 268 9.49 -5.22 -15.26
CA ASP A 268 9.03 -4.00 -15.94
C ASP A 268 8.11 -3.14 -15.05
N ALA A 269 8.11 -3.35 -13.73
CA ALA A 269 7.31 -2.58 -12.79
C ALA A 269 8.17 -1.55 -12.07
N GLU A 270 7.62 -0.38 -11.83
CA GLU A 270 8.23 0.70 -11.04
C GLU A 270 7.92 0.55 -9.54
N TRP A 271 7.44 -0.62 -9.13
CA TRP A 271 7.13 -0.93 -7.75
C TRP A 271 7.78 -2.24 -7.30
N VAL A 272 7.99 -2.34 -6.01
CA VAL A 272 8.33 -3.57 -5.31
C VAL A 272 7.34 -3.82 -4.17
N LEU A 273 6.96 -5.07 -3.97
CA LEU A 273 6.11 -5.49 -2.85
C LEU A 273 6.93 -6.37 -1.91
N GLN A 274 7.01 -5.98 -0.66
CA GLN A 274 7.61 -6.75 0.42
C GLN A 274 6.49 -7.30 1.33
N LEU A 275 6.58 -8.57 1.64
CA LEU A 275 5.68 -9.29 2.54
C LEU A 275 6.47 -9.83 3.74
N PRO A 276 7.03 -8.95 4.59
CA PRO A 276 7.85 -9.36 5.72
C PRO A 276 7.02 -10.13 6.75
N THR A 277 7.69 -11.06 7.41
CA THR A 277 7.15 -11.90 8.48
C THR A 277 7.91 -11.67 9.78
N TYR A 278 7.53 -12.36 10.87
CA TYR A 278 8.32 -12.32 12.11
C TYR A 278 9.66 -13.04 12.00
N ASP A 279 9.85 -13.91 11.01
CA ASP A 279 11.15 -14.53 10.76
C ASP A 279 12.16 -13.49 10.25
N ASP A 280 11.65 -12.46 9.54
CA ASP A 280 12.46 -11.33 9.07
C ASP A 280 12.75 -10.29 10.18
N ALA A 281 12.05 -10.38 11.33
CA ALA A 281 12.12 -9.44 12.44
C ALA A 281 12.19 -10.17 13.80
N PRO A 282 13.29 -10.86 14.12
CA PRO A 282 13.40 -11.72 15.31
C PRO A 282 13.22 -10.99 16.63
N GLU A 283 13.57 -9.70 16.75
CA GLU A 283 13.33 -8.92 17.96
C GLU A 283 11.82 -8.62 18.13
N ALA A 284 11.10 -8.37 17.05
CA ALA A 284 9.64 -8.26 17.08
C ALA A 284 9.01 -9.58 17.55
N ALA A 285 9.49 -10.70 17.04
CA ALA A 285 9.03 -12.02 17.46
C ALA A 285 9.31 -12.30 18.97
N LYS A 286 10.48 -11.92 19.48
CA LYS A 286 10.81 -12.04 20.90
C LYS A 286 9.92 -11.13 21.77
N MET A 287 9.70 -9.88 21.35
CA MET A 287 8.84 -8.95 22.08
C MET A 287 7.42 -9.49 22.21
N LEU A 288 6.88 -10.08 21.15
CA LEU A 288 5.55 -10.68 21.19
C LEU A 288 5.48 -11.90 22.12
N LYS A 289 6.51 -12.75 22.13
CA LYS A 289 6.59 -13.91 23.03
C LYS A 289 6.75 -13.51 24.51
N SER A 290 7.46 -12.42 24.79
CA SER A 290 7.74 -11.93 26.13
C SER A 290 6.55 -11.21 26.78
N ARG A 291 5.64 -10.65 25.99
CA ARG A 291 4.44 -10.01 26.52
C ARG A 291 3.53 -11.06 27.13
N ARG A 292 3.26 -10.97 28.44
CA ARG A 292 2.14 -11.68 29.09
C ARG A 292 0.84 -11.14 28.53
N MET A 293 0.48 -11.62 27.33
CA MET A 293 -0.80 -11.29 26.72
C MET A 293 -1.87 -12.21 27.30
N ASN A 294 -2.98 -11.63 27.75
CA ASN A 294 -4.15 -12.43 28.00
C ASN A 294 -4.62 -13.05 26.66
N LEU A 295 -5.33 -14.16 26.76
CA LEU A 295 -5.81 -14.91 25.58
C LEU A 295 -6.57 -14.02 24.60
N GLN A 296 -7.34 -13.05 25.09
CA GLN A 296 -8.09 -12.10 24.26
C GLN A 296 -7.18 -11.17 23.46
N ARG A 297 -6.10 -10.66 24.05
CA ARG A 297 -5.15 -9.79 23.33
C ARG A 297 -4.28 -10.57 22.35
N LYS A 298 -3.99 -11.82 22.69
CA LYS A 298 -3.34 -12.77 21.77
C LYS A 298 -4.25 -13.10 20.60
N LEU A 299 -5.52 -13.38 20.86
CA LEU A 299 -6.55 -13.59 19.83
C LEU A 299 -6.87 -12.32 19.02
N MET A 300 -6.77 -11.12 19.59
CA MET A 300 -6.89 -9.87 18.84
C MET A 300 -5.67 -9.63 17.94
N LEU A 301 -4.46 -9.85 18.44
CA LEU A 301 -3.25 -9.84 17.61
C LEU A 301 -3.26 -10.97 16.59
N GLU A 302 -3.81 -12.12 16.91
CA GLU A 302 -4.00 -13.24 16.00
C GLU A 302 -5.20 -13.02 15.06
N ARG A 303 -6.22 -12.20 15.41
CA ARG A 303 -7.33 -11.75 14.54
C ARG A 303 -6.98 -10.54 13.71
N ASP A 304 -6.22 -9.62 14.20
CA ASP A 304 -5.54 -8.59 13.41
C ASP A 304 -4.53 -9.23 12.43
N TYR A 305 -4.20 -10.48 12.68
CA TYR A 305 -3.65 -11.45 11.77
C TYR A 305 -4.81 -12.26 11.18
N ASN A 306 -5.50 -11.76 10.22
CA ASN A 306 -6.16 -12.60 9.22
C ASN A 306 -5.13 -13.44 8.43
N ILE A 307 -3.98 -13.70 9.07
CA ILE A 307 -2.98 -14.67 8.63
C ILE A 307 -3.61 -16.07 8.58
N ALA A 308 -4.51 -16.43 9.48
CA ALA A 308 -5.19 -17.72 9.39
C ALA A 308 -6.06 -17.78 8.14
N GLU A 309 -6.92 -16.79 7.88
CA GLU A 309 -7.68 -16.72 6.63
C GLU A 309 -6.80 -16.47 5.41
N SER A 310 -5.76 -15.65 5.49
CA SER A 310 -4.84 -15.45 4.38
C SER A 310 -3.86 -16.61 4.21
N LYS A 311 -3.41 -17.31 5.27
CA LYS A 311 -2.68 -18.57 5.15
C LYS A 311 -3.58 -19.69 4.66
N GLU A 312 -4.80 -19.82 5.16
CA GLU A 312 -5.76 -20.81 4.64
C GLU A 312 -6.11 -20.53 3.18
N ARG A 313 -6.28 -19.28 2.78
CA ARG A 313 -6.50 -18.90 1.38
C ARG A 313 -5.23 -19.00 0.55
N SER A 314 -4.11 -18.51 1.04
CA SER A 314 -2.85 -18.50 0.31
C SER A 314 -2.29 -19.90 0.05
N GLN A 315 -2.59 -20.91 0.88
CA GLN A 315 -2.21 -22.29 0.58
C GLN A 315 -2.75 -22.81 -0.76
N PHE A 316 -3.83 -22.22 -1.26
CA PHE A 316 -4.41 -22.56 -2.56
C PHE A 316 -3.82 -21.75 -3.71
N VAL A 317 -3.03 -20.72 -3.44
CA VAL A 317 -2.39 -19.86 -4.46
C VAL A 317 -0.95 -20.30 -4.63
N LYS A 318 -0.69 -21.15 -5.63
CA LYS A 318 0.66 -21.68 -5.91
C LYS A 318 0.85 -21.94 -7.39
N LYS A 319 2.09 -21.85 -7.85
CA LYS A 319 2.42 -22.28 -9.21
C LYS A 319 2.49 -23.79 -9.26
N ILE A 320 1.65 -24.41 -10.09
CA ILE A 320 1.69 -25.82 -10.37
C ILE A 320 2.39 -26.03 -11.70
N THR A 321 3.48 -26.80 -11.69
CA THR A 321 4.23 -27.21 -12.88
C THR A 321 4.06 -28.71 -13.04
N GLY A 322 3.35 -29.13 -14.08
CA GLY A 322 3.10 -30.55 -14.36
C GLY A 322 2.15 -30.71 -15.54
N ASP A 323 1.81 -31.94 -15.86
CA ASP A 323 0.86 -32.26 -16.93
C ASP A 323 -0.58 -31.90 -16.48
N LEU A 324 -1.00 -30.71 -16.90
CA LEU A 324 -2.32 -30.19 -16.63
C LEU A 324 -3.14 -30.18 -17.93
N THR A 325 -4.25 -30.91 -17.95
CA THR A 325 -5.20 -30.92 -19.06
C THR A 325 -6.23 -29.81 -18.88
N THR A 326 -6.45 -28.99 -19.92
CA THR A 326 -7.47 -27.95 -19.90
C THR A 326 -8.86 -28.57 -20.07
N ILE A 327 -9.75 -28.27 -19.15
CA ILE A 327 -11.16 -28.74 -19.15
C ILE A 327 -12.05 -27.72 -19.85
N ALA A 328 -11.89 -26.43 -19.52
CA ALA A 328 -12.71 -25.35 -20.06
C ALA A 328 -12.00 -23.99 -19.94
N ASN A 329 -12.36 -23.07 -20.82
CA ASN A 329 -12.01 -21.67 -20.73
C ASN A 329 -13.19 -20.85 -20.21
N PHE A 330 -12.90 -19.83 -19.44
CA PHE A 330 -13.88 -18.92 -18.85
C PHE A 330 -13.48 -17.46 -19.09
N LYS A 331 -14.50 -16.62 -19.27
CA LYS A 331 -14.34 -15.17 -19.26
C LYS A 331 -15.33 -14.55 -18.30
N TRP A 332 -14.83 -13.73 -17.36
CA TRP A 332 -15.64 -13.01 -16.40
C TRP A 332 -15.05 -11.66 -16.04
N ASN A 333 -15.86 -10.60 -16.14
CA ASN A 333 -15.43 -9.23 -15.90
C ASN A 333 -14.10 -8.90 -16.61
N ASN A 334 -14.07 -9.28 -17.90
CA ASN A 334 -12.90 -9.12 -18.78
C ASN A 334 -11.63 -9.91 -18.33
N ILE A 335 -11.76 -10.86 -17.41
CA ILE A 335 -10.67 -11.76 -17.01
C ILE A 335 -10.84 -13.08 -17.76
N ASP A 336 -9.84 -13.47 -18.54
CA ASP A 336 -9.78 -14.80 -19.18
C ASP A 336 -9.01 -15.75 -18.28
N PHE A 337 -9.60 -16.93 -17.99
CA PHE A 337 -8.95 -17.98 -17.22
C PHE A 337 -9.37 -19.38 -17.66
N MET A 338 -8.55 -20.36 -17.35
CA MET A 338 -8.75 -21.77 -17.68
C MET A 338 -8.93 -22.60 -16.42
N LEU A 339 -9.89 -23.53 -16.45
CA LEU A 339 -9.92 -24.65 -15.52
C LEU A 339 -9.08 -25.79 -16.09
N LYS A 340 -8.05 -26.20 -15.37
CA LYS A 340 -7.20 -27.36 -15.69
C LYS A 340 -7.31 -28.41 -14.63
N ALA A 341 -7.01 -29.67 -14.98
CA ALA A 341 -6.94 -30.78 -14.03
C ALA A 341 -5.62 -31.56 -14.18
N SER A 342 -5.10 -32.00 -13.06
CA SER A 342 -4.12 -33.08 -13.00
C SER A 342 -4.80 -34.35 -12.52
N TYR A 343 -5.09 -35.24 -13.44
CA TYR A 343 -5.73 -36.52 -13.11
C TYR A 343 -4.82 -37.42 -12.24
N ARG A 344 -3.53 -37.23 -12.34
CA ARG A 344 -2.54 -37.98 -11.53
C ARG A 344 -2.56 -37.54 -10.07
N GLU A 345 -2.72 -36.24 -9.84
CA GLU A 345 -2.64 -35.66 -8.50
C GLU A 345 -4.03 -35.45 -7.88
N GLY A 346 -5.08 -35.64 -8.65
CA GLY A 346 -6.48 -35.41 -8.20
C GLY A 346 -6.80 -33.96 -7.88
N ILE A 347 -6.12 -32.99 -8.54
CA ILE A 347 -6.29 -31.57 -8.27
C ILE A 347 -6.82 -30.82 -9.48
N PHE A 348 -7.46 -29.68 -9.20
CA PHE A 348 -7.88 -28.70 -10.19
C PHE A 348 -7.08 -27.42 -10.04
N TYR A 349 -6.87 -26.72 -11.15
CA TYR A 349 -6.04 -25.53 -11.21
C TYR A 349 -6.64 -24.45 -12.09
N ILE A 350 -6.77 -23.24 -11.55
CA ILE A 350 -7.18 -22.05 -12.30
C ILE A 350 -5.94 -21.30 -12.75
N LYS A 351 -5.79 -21.15 -14.06
CA LYS A 351 -4.67 -20.47 -14.69
C LYS A 351 -5.16 -19.29 -15.52
N ALA A 352 -4.40 -18.20 -15.55
CA ALA A 352 -4.69 -17.04 -16.40
C ALA A 352 -4.58 -17.38 -17.89
N GLY A 353 -5.41 -16.70 -18.69
CA GLY A 353 -5.39 -16.84 -20.13
C GLY A 353 -6.41 -17.84 -20.69
N ARG A 354 -6.22 -18.18 -21.95
CA ARG A 354 -7.12 -19.06 -22.72
C ARG A 354 -6.29 -20.02 -23.55
N GLU A 355 -6.77 -21.24 -23.72
CA GLU A 355 -6.21 -22.21 -24.65
C GLU A 355 -7.08 -22.28 -25.90
N ASP A 356 -6.49 -21.99 -27.07
CA ASP A 356 -7.17 -22.03 -28.36
C ASP A 356 -7.15 -23.46 -28.92
N ASN A 357 -8.10 -24.25 -28.45
CA ASN A 357 -8.32 -25.62 -28.93
C ASN A 357 -9.83 -25.81 -29.17
N SER A 358 -10.20 -26.29 -30.37
CA SER A 358 -11.60 -26.49 -30.76
C SER A 358 -12.35 -27.50 -29.89
N ASN A 359 -11.64 -28.37 -29.18
CA ASN A 359 -12.23 -29.37 -28.27
C ASN A 359 -12.53 -28.78 -26.87
N ILE A 360 -12.03 -27.56 -26.57
CA ILE A 360 -12.24 -26.92 -25.27
C ILE A 360 -13.41 -25.96 -25.36
N ARG A 361 -14.39 -26.14 -24.49
CA ARG A 361 -15.52 -25.23 -24.39
C ARG A 361 -15.13 -23.89 -23.78
N ASN A 362 -15.65 -22.82 -24.36
CA ASN A 362 -15.49 -21.47 -23.86
C ASN A 362 -16.79 -21.00 -23.20
N TYR A 363 -16.69 -20.42 -22.02
CA TYR A 363 -17.81 -19.92 -21.25
C TYR A 363 -17.65 -18.43 -20.96
N ALA A 364 -18.74 -17.67 -21.19
CA ALA A 364 -18.86 -16.30 -20.72
C ALA A 364 -19.80 -16.29 -19.50
N LEU A 365 -19.39 -15.64 -18.44
CA LEU A 365 -20.12 -15.60 -17.18
C LEU A 365 -20.92 -14.30 -16.99
N THR A 366 -20.73 -13.33 -17.91
CA THR A 366 -21.50 -12.07 -17.96
C THR A 366 -21.88 -11.75 -19.41
N LEU A 367 -22.94 -10.97 -19.59
CA LEU A 367 -23.34 -10.50 -20.93
C LEU A 367 -22.25 -9.69 -21.64
N PRO A 368 -21.54 -8.75 -20.98
CA PRO A 368 -20.45 -8.01 -21.62
C PRO A 368 -19.27 -8.89 -22.08
N ASP A 369 -19.09 -10.06 -21.46
CA ASP A 369 -18.01 -10.99 -21.80
C ASP A 369 -18.39 -11.96 -22.92
N HIS A 370 -19.67 -12.03 -23.30
CA HIS A 370 -20.18 -12.95 -24.31
C HIS A 370 -19.61 -12.64 -25.70
N ARG A 371 -19.16 -13.68 -26.38
CA ARG A 371 -18.65 -13.66 -27.76
C ARG A 371 -19.25 -14.81 -28.57
N PRO A 372 -19.24 -14.78 -29.91
CA PRO A 372 -19.92 -15.77 -30.75
C PRO A 372 -19.62 -17.23 -30.42
N ASN A 373 -18.42 -17.54 -29.95
CA ASN A 373 -17.99 -18.91 -29.65
C ASN A 373 -18.01 -19.24 -28.16
N TYR A 374 -18.76 -18.46 -27.37
CA TYR A 374 -18.84 -18.65 -25.93
C TYR A 374 -20.26 -19.07 -25.52
N PHE A 375 -20.37 -20.07 -24.66
CA PHE A 375 -21.61 -20.38 -23.97
C PHE A 375 -21.84 -19.36 -22.87
N LEU A 376 -22.93 -18.58 -22.98
CA LEU A 376 -23.30 -17.65 -21.92
C LEU A 376 -24.01 -18.37 -20.80
N ILE A 377 -23.46 -18.30 -19.60
CA ILE A 377 -24.04 -18.86 -18.38
C ILE A 377 -24.69 -17.72 -17.59
N THR A 378 -25.97 -17.48 -17.83
CA THR A 378 -26.76 -16.45 -17.11
C THR A 378 -27.37 -16.98 -15.82
N THR A 379 -27.63 -18.24 -15.76
CA THR A 379 -28.10 -18.92 -14.54
C THR A 379 -27.32 -20.23 -14.45
N PRO A 380 -26.41 -20.36 -13.50
CA PRO A 380 -25.62 -21.57 -13.37
C PRO A 380 -26.55 -22.73 -13.06
N SER A 381 -26.75 -23.57 -14.02
CA SER A 381 -27.46 -24.83 -13.76
C SER A 381 -26.50 -25.73 -12.98
N LYS A 382 -27.04 -26.45 -12.01
CA LYS A 382 -26.29 -27.49 -11.27
C LYS A 382 -25.76 -28.59 -12.20
N THR A 383 -26.08 -28.52 -13.49
CA THR A 383 -25.75 -29.49 -14.53
C THR A 383 -24.56 -29.12 -15.38
N ASP A 384 -24.01 -27.86 -15.29
CA ASP A 384 -22.80 -27.49 -16.01
C ASP A 384 -21.58 -28.15 -15.36
N VAL A 385 -21.07 -29.18 -16.01
CA VAL A 385 -19.99 -30.02 -15.48
C VAL A 385 -18.73 -29.23 -15.05
N PRO A 386 -18.18 -28.31 -15.85
CA PRO A 386 -16.99 -27.57 -15.42
C PRO A 386 -17.20 -26.68 -14.19
N ILE A 387 -18.38 -26.08 -14.07
CA ILE A 387 -18.73 -25.23 -12.91
C ILE A 387 -18.97 -26.08 -11.68
N SER A 388 -19.68 -27.20 -11.83
CA SER A 388 -19.87 -28.14 -10.76
C SER A 388 -18.59 -28.75 -10.24
N LEU A 389 -17.62 -29.03 -11.14
CA LEU A 389 -16.28 -29.47 -10.79
C LEU A 389 -15.49 -28.40 -10.02
N MET A 390 -15.50 -27.13 -10.48
CA MET A 390 -14.85 -26.04 -9.76
C MET A 390 -15.40 -25.88 -8.34
N ARG A 391 -16.74 -25.94 -8.21
CA ARG A 391 -17.40 -25.81 -6.93
C ARG A 391 -17.06 -26.96 -5.98
N GLN A 392 -17.15 -28.19 -6.47
CA GLN A 392 -16.81 -29.37 -5.69
C GLN A 392 -15.35 -29.36 -5.26
N ALA A 393 -14.43 -29.09 -6.19
CA ALA A 393 -13.02 -28.98 -5.90
C ALA A 393 -12.69 -27.87 -4.91
N ARG A 394 -13.46 -26.75 -4.93
CA ARG A 394 -13.29 -25.66 -3.95
C ARG A 394 -13.71 -26.09 -2.55
N ILE A 395 -14.84 -26.77 -2.43
CA ILE A 395 -15.35 -27.30 -1.16
C ILE A 395 -14.40 -28.34 -0.57
N GLU A 396 -13.85 -29.21 -1.41
CA GLU A 396 -12.94 -30.28 -1.01
C GLU A 396 -11.48 -29.82 -0.81
N GLY A 397 -11.18 -28.53 -1.03
CA GLY A 397 -9.84 -27.99 -0.89
C GLY A 397 -8.87 -28.46 -1.97
N MET A 398 -9.36 -28.91 -3.12
CA MET A 398 -8.58 -29.42 -4.25
C MET A 398 -8.47 -28.43 -5.42
N LEU A 399 -9.04 -27.22 -5.29
CA LEU A 399 -8.94 -26.15 -6.30
C LEU A 399 -7.82 -25.19 -5.96
N TYR A 400 -6.84 -25.14 -6.82
CA TYR A 400 -5.67 -24.24 -6.69
C TYR A 400 -5.70 -23.15 -7.75
N PHE A 401 -5.03 -22.03 -7.46
CA PHE A 401 -5.03 -20.83 -8.29
C PHE A 401 -3.60 -20.38 -8.62
N GLU A 402 -3.38 -19.89 -9.84
CA GLU A 402 -2.08 -19.37 -10.26
C GLU A 402 -1.68 -18.10 -9.49
N ASN A 403 -2.67 -17.26 -9.17
CA ASN A 403 -2.50 -16.04 -8.41
C ASN A 403 -3.78 -15.66 -7.66
N GLU A 404 -3.65 -14.70 -6.73
CA GLU A 404 -4.72 -14.24 -5.87
C GLU A 404 -5.88 -13.57 -6.64
N LYS A 405 -5.56 -12.84 -7.71
CA LYS A 405 -6.57 -12.21 -8.57
C LYS A 405 -7.58 -13.23 -9.12
N LEU A 406 -7.06 -14.36 -9.59
CA LEU A 406 -7.91 -15.44 -10.11
C LEU A 406 -8.72 -16.10 -8.99
N MET A 407 -8.11 -16.28 -7.82
CA MET A 407 -8.85 -16.84 -6.66
C MET A 407 -10.02 -15.94 -6.28
N LEU A 408 -9.80 -14.64 -6.13
CA LEU A 408 -10.84 -13.67 -5.80
C LEU A 408 -11.93 -13.60 -6.88
N ALA A 409 -11.54 -13.63 -8.16
CA ALA A 409 -12.49 -13.62 -9.27
C ALA A 409 -13.40 -14.87 -9.24
N VAL A 410 -12.80 -16.05 -9.08
CA VAL A 410 -13.55 -17.32 -9.04
C VAL A 410 -14.37 -17.45 -7.77
N ASP A 411 -13.84 -17.08 -6.60
CA ASP A 411 -14.61 -17.12 -5.35
C ASP A 411 -15.82 -16.17 -5.40
N THR A 412 -15.66 -14.98 -6.01
CA THR A 412 -16.79 -14.06 -6.22
C THR A 412 -17.81 -14.67 -7.17
N PHE A 413 -17.37 -15.24 -8.28
CA PHE A 413 -18.23 -15.94 -9.22
C PHE A 413 -18.96 -17.12 -8.55
N LEU A 414 -18.26 -17.97 -7.81
CA LEU A 414 -18.86 -19.13 -7.15
C LEU A 414 -19.90 -18.74 -6.08
N LYS A 415 -19.81 -17.57 -5.48
CA LYS A 415 -20.84 -17.03 -4.56
C LYS A 415 -22.14 -16.66 -5.27
N PHE A 416 -22.08 -16.21 -6.51
CA PHE A 416 -23.29 -15.91 -7.30
C PHE A 416 -24.00 -17.15 -7.82
N ILE A 417 -23.35 -18.31 -7.72
CA ILE A 417 -23.90 -19.60 -8.22
C ILE A 417 -24.63 -20.38 -7.12
N VAL A 418 -24.55 -19.91 -5.89
CA VAL A 418 -25.28 -20.49 -4.74
C VAL A 418 -26.66 -19.90 -4.69
#